data_f7e6dbbdfb1a72a054222595f2f18f1a
#
_entry.id   f7e6dbbdfb1a72a054222595f2f18f1a
#
_cell.length_a   1.000
_cell.length_b   1.000
_cell.length_c   1.000
_cell.angle_alpha   90.00
_cell.angle_beta   90.00
_cell.angle_gamma   90.00
#
_symmetry.space_group_name_H-M   'P 1'
#
loop_
_entity.id
_entity.type
_entity.pdbx_description
1 polymer ?
#
loop_
_entity_poly.entity_id
_entity_poly.type
_entity_poly.pdbx_seq_one_letter_code
_entity_poly.pdbx_strand_id
1 'polypeptide(L)'
;MFAEIVRHTMKKLKLFLILIISCLTLQAQTRNKQYEDYIKKYRELAVEEMKKYHIPASITLAQGLLESGAGQSTLARKSNNHFGIKCGSDWRGKTVSHDDDARGECFRAYKHPKESYEDHSKFLAGRSRYASLFKLKITDYKGWARGLKKAGYATNPRYADQLIGIIELYELHKYDEKNYLKWIKKNPNPHQTYIANDLLYIVVRAGDSWKSISKEFDISQKKLRKYNDLYKGYALQVGDILYLEKKNKKADKEHIVHVLRAGESMYSISQKYGIRLKNLYKMNKMDADDSAPEVGTILRLR
;
A
#
# COMPACT_ATOMS: atom_id res chain seq x y z
N MET A 1 -6.74 38.20 63.10
CA MET A 1 -5.71 37.19 62.79
C MET A 1 -6.30 35.82 62.44
N PHE A 2 -7.15 35.17 63.27
CA PHE A 2 -7.71 33.85 62.96
C PHE A 2 -8.67 33.84 61.75
N ALA A 3 -9.52 34.83 61.61
CA ALA A 3 -10.45 34.96 60.49
C ALA A 3 -9.76 35.21 59.10
N GLU A 4 -8.60 35.84 59.08
CA GLU A 4 -7.84 36.03 57.83
C GLU A 4 -7.13 34.78 57.39
N ILE A 5 -6.61 33.97 58.32
CA ILE A 5 -5.97 32.68 58.01
C ILE A 5 -7.01 31.72 57.41
N VAL A 6 -8.21 31.62 57.97
CA VAL A 6 -9.31 30.81 57.50
C VAL A 6 -9.74 31.27 56.06
N ARG A 7 -9.84 32.58 55.85
CA ARG A 7 -10.22 33.12 54.56
C ARG A 7 -9.18 32.89 53.46
N HIS A 8 -7.89 32.91 53.85
CA HIS A 8 -6.79 32.61 52.94
C HIS A 8 -6.72 31.13 52.56
N THR A 9 -6.95 30.24 53.56
CA THR A 9 -7.00 28.79 53.33
C THR A 9 -8.19 28.38 52.46
N MET A 10 -9.37 28.97 52.71
CA MET A 10 -10.56 28.75 51.87
C MET A 10 -10.38 29.22 50.45
N LYS A 11 -9.69 30.36 50.22
CA LYS A 11 -9.34 30.80 48.86
C LYS A 11 -8.39 29.86 48.13
N LYS A 12 -7.35 29.36 48.81
CA LYS A 12 -6.42 28.36 48.26
C LYS A 12 -7.14 27.04 47.97
N LEU A 13 -8.05 26.59 48.83
CA LEU A 13 -8.82 25.37 48.60
C LEU A 13 -9.78 25.50 47.41
N LYS A 14 -10.46 26.68 47.27
CA LYS A 14 -11.29 26.95 46.10
C LYS A 14 -10.48 27.01 44.78
N LEU A 15 -9.29 27.62 44.83
CA LEU A 15 -8.40 27.68 43.66
C LEU A 15 -7.92 26.29 43.27
N PHE A 16 -7.59 25.44 44.24
CA PHE A 16 -7.17 24.05 44.04
C PHE A 16 -8.31 23.17 43.48
N LEU A 17 -9.55 23.38 43.98
CA LEU A 17 -10.74 22.70 43.43
C LEU A 17 -11.06 23.12 42.02
N ILE A 18 -10.90 24.39 41.67
CA ILE A 18 -11.09 24.89 40.29
C ILE A 18 -10.01 24.31 39.35
N LEU A 19 -8.76 24.17 39.80
CA LEU A 19 -7.67 23.54 39.01
C LEU A 19 -7.95 22.05 38.78
N ILE A 20 -8.49 21.31 39.78
CA ILE A 20 -8.85 19.91 39.64
C ILE A 20 -10.04 19.74 38.68
N ILE A 21 -11.03 20.62 38.71
CA ILE A 21 -12.19 20.56 37.83
C ILE A 21 -11.80 20.91 36.39
N SER A 22 -10.84 21.83 36.19
CA SER A 22 -10.32 22.16 34.84
C SER A 22 -9.46 21.03 34.23
N CYS A 23 -8.86 20.15 35.03
CA CYS A 23 -8.14 18.96 34.57
C CYS A 23 -9.08 17.79 34.19
N LEU A 24 -10.35 17.81 34.55
CA LEU A 24 -11.30 16.72 34.31
C LEU A 24 -12.14 16.86 33.05
N THR A 25 -11.96 17.96 32.27
CA THR A 25 -12.50 18.03 30.92
C THR A 25 -11.51 17.50 29.87
N LEU A 26 -10.85 16.38 30.14
CA LEU A 26 -10.44 15.51 29.06
C LEU A 26 -11.75 15.04 28.41
N GLN A 27 -12.16 15.69 27.34
CA GLN A 27 -13.22 15.15 26.49
C GLN A 27 -12.72 13.78 26.05
N ALA A 28 -13.18 12.73 26.72
CA ALA A 28 -13.00 11.37 26.27
C ALA A 28 -13.61 11.34 24.86
N GLN A 29 -12.76 11.32 23.85
CA GLN A 29 -13.18 11.20 22.46
C GLN A 29 -13.96 9.89 22.38
N THR A 30 -15.29 9.95 22.30
CA THR A 30 -16.14 8.77 22.28
C THR A 30 -15.93 8.01 20.98
N ARG A 31 -15.66 6.72 21.09
CA ARG A 31 -15.54 5.84 19.93
C ARG A 31 -16.86 5.83 19.15
N ASN A 32 -16.75 5.95 17.84
CA ASN A 32 -17.89 5.90 16.93
C ASN A 32 -18.11 4.45 16.49
N LYS A 33 -19.31 3.92 16.71
CA LYS A 33 -19.68 2.54 16.32
C LYS A 33 -19.43 2.26 14.84
N GLN A 34 -19.72 3.21 13.97
CA GLN A 34 -19.50 3.09 12.53
C GLN A 34 -18.02 2.86 12.19
N TYR A 35 -17.11 3.54 12.91
CA TYR A 35 -15.67 3.33 12.76
C TYR A 35 -15.26 1.96 13.28
N GLU A 36 -15.81 1.50 14.40
CA GLU A 36 -15.54 0.16 14.92
C GLU A 36 -16.00 -0.93 13.95
N ASP A 37 -17.19 -0.78 13.36
CA ASP A 37 -17.72 -1.71 12.36
C ASP A 37 -16.84 -1.75 11.09
N TYR A 38 -16.35 -0.59 10.64
CA TYR A 38 -15.39 -0.50 9.53
C TYR A 38 -14.08 -1.22 9.85
N ILE A 39 -13.51 -0.96 11.02
CA ILE A 39 -12.28 -1.61 11.49
C ILE A 39 -12.47 -3.12 11.54
N LYS A 40 -13.56 -3.59 12.16
CA LYS A 40 -13.89 -5.01 12.23
C LYS A 40 -13.95 -5.66 10.86
N LYS A 41 -14.53 -4.96 9.87
CA LYS A 41 -14.70 -5.45 8.51
C LYS A 41 -13.40 -5.51 7.71
N TYR A 42 -12.51 -4.53 7.88
CA TYR A 42 -11.36 -4.36 6.97
C TYR A 42 -9.98 -4.61 7.62
N ARG A 43 -9.91 -4.88 8.93
CA ARG A 43 -8.63 -5.11 9.63
C ARG A 43 -7.78 -6.23 9.04
N GLU A 44 -8.41 -7.35 8.68
CA GLU A 44 -7.69 -8.49 8.10
C GLU A 44 -7.12 -8.14 6.73
N LEU A 45 -7.87 -7.40 5.93
CA LEU A 45 -7.43 -6.91 4.63
C LEU A 45 -6.24 -5.94 4.77
N ALA A 46 -6.30 -5.00 5.71
CA ALA A 46 -5.18 -4.09 5.97
C ALA A 46 -3.91 -4.85 6.43
N VAL A 47 -4.08 -5.92 7.22
CA VAL A 47 -2.97 -6.80 7.63
C VAL A 47 -2.42 -7.61 6.44
N GLU A 48 -3.26 -8.06 5.50
CA GLU A 48 -2.80 -8.69 4.25
C GLU A 48 -1.94 -7.73 3.43
N GLU A 49 -2.41 -6.49 3.27
CA GLU A 49 -1.68 -5.45 2.55
C GLU A 49 -0.35 -5.09 3.24
N MET A 50 -0.34 -4.99 4.57
CA MET A 50 0.88 -4.77 5.35
C MET A 50 1.95 -5.83 5.07
N LYS A 51 1.57 -7.11 5.00
CA LYS A 51 2.50 -8.22 4.72
C LYS A 51 3.07 -8.15 3.31
N LYS A 52 2.26 -7.73 2.33
CA LYS A 52 2.66 -7.64 0.92
C LYS A 52 3.49 -6.40 0.62
N TYR A 53 3.07 -5.26 1.14
CA TYR A 53 3.58 -3.96 0.72
C TYR A 53 4.38 -3.22 1.79
N HIS A 54 4.52 -3.80 3.00
CA HIS A 54 5.25 -3.21 4.13
C HIS A 54 4.74 -1.81 4.56
N ILE A 55 3.44 -1.59 4.41
CA ILE A 55 2.73 -0.40 4.91
C ILE A 55 2.04 -0.79 6.22
N PRO A 56 2.16 -0.03 7.33
CA PRO A 56 1.46 -0.36 8.57
C PRO A 56 -0.04 -0.55 8.36
N ALA A 57 -0.60 -1.63 8.91
CA ALA A 57 -2.04 -1.89 8.84
C ALA A 57 -2.85 -0.77 9.52
N SER A 58 -2.29 -0.19 10.60
CA SER A 58 -2.85 0.96 11.31
C SER A 58 -2.99 2.18 10.40
N ILE A 59 -1.97 2.47 9.57
CA ILE A 59 -1.98 3.57 8.60
C ILE A 59 -3.05 3.32 7.54
N THR A 60 -3.06 2.13 6.94
CA THR A 60 -4.05 1.77 5.91
C THR A 60 -5.48 1.87 6.44
N LEU A 61 -5.74 1.37 7.67
CA LEU A 61 -7.06 1.48 8.30
C LEU A 61 -7.45 2.93 8.60
N ALA A 62 -6.52 3.72 9.18
CA ALA A 62 -6.80 5.12 9.52
C ALA A 62 -7.08 5.96 8.28
N GLN A 63 -6.33 5.76 7.19
CA GLN A 63 -6.59 6.41 5.91
C GLN A 63 -7.94 5.96 5.34
N GLY A 64 -8.24 4.67 5.29
CA GLY A 64 -9.53 4.18 4.82
C GLY A 64 -10.71 4.74 5.62
N LEU A 65 -10.58 4.86 6.95
CA LEU A 65 -11.58 5.50 7.80
C LEU A 65 -11.77 6.98 7.45
N LEU A 66 -10.67 7.72 7.36
CA LEU A 66 -10.68 9.17 7.15
C LEU A 66 -11.19 9.54 5.74
N GLU A 67 -10.61 8.93 4.70
CA GLU A 67 -10.88 9.26 3.30
C GLU A 67 -12.29 8.82 2.86
N SER A 68 -12.80 7.72 3.40
CA SER A 68 -14.12 7.19 3.01
C SER A 68 -15.26 7.53 3.97
N GLY A 69 -14.99 8.27 5.07
CA GLY A 69 -15.97 8.44 6.13
C GLY A 69 -16.45 7.07 6.67
N ALA A 70 -15.50 6.18 6.98
CA ALA A 70 -15.79 4.79 7.36
C ALA A 70 -16.61 4.01 6.30
N GLY A 71 -16.33 4.24 5.03
CA GLY A 71 -17.02 3.61 3.90
C GLY A 71 -18.41 4.19 3.60
N GLN A 72 -18.79 5.30 4.23
CA GLN A 72 -20.11 5.90 4.06
C GLN A 72 -20.14 7.07 3.07
N SER A 73 -18.98 7.58 2.64
CA SER A 73 -18.94 8.63 1.63
C SER A 73 -19.66 8.17 0.34
N THR A 74 -20.23 9.11 -0.38
CA THR A 74 -20.89 8.83 -1.67
C THR A 74 -19.95 8.13 -2.64
N LEU A 75 -18.68 8.59 -2.67
CA LEU A 75 -17.64 7.99 -3.51
C LEU A 75 -17.39 6.53 -3.12
N ALA A 76 -17.14 6.24 -1.83
CA ALA A 76 -16.87 4.87 -1.39
C ALA A 76 -18.04 3.92 -1.66
N ARG A 77 -19.29 4.35 -1.45
CA ARG A 77 -20.48 3.53 -1.70
C ARG A 77 -20.73 3.25 -3.18
N LYS A 78 -20.48 4.23 -4.05
CA LYS A 78 -20.73 4.08 -5.50
C LYS A 78 -19.61 3.33 -6.23
N SER A 79 -18.38 3.44 -5.74
CA SER A 79 -17.19 2.99 -6.48
C SER A 79 -16.28 2.01 -5.73
N ASN A 80 -16.58 1.66 -4.48
CA ASN A 80 -15.69 0.93 -3.57
C ASN A 80 -14.30 1.59 -3.43
N ASN A 81 -14.17 2.89 -3.73
CA ASN A 81 -12.93 3.65 -3.60
C ASN A 81 -12.83 4.23 -2.19
N HIS A 82 -12.12 3.52 -1.32
CA HIS A 82 -11.99 3.86 0.10
C HIS A 82 -10.88 4.88 0.39
N PHE A 83 -10.09 5.27 -0.60
CA PHE A 83 -8.92 6.13 -0.43
C PHE A 83 -8.94 7.37 -1.33
N GLY A 84 -10.04 7.63 -2.03
CA GLY A 84 -10.15 8.78 -2.92
C GLY A 84 -9.13 8.78 -4.06
N ILE A 85 -8.76 7.62 -4.60
CA ILE A 85 -7.75 7.55 -5.64
C ILE A 85 -8.33 8.07 -6.95
N LYS A 86 -7.77 9.19 -7.46
CA LYS A 86 -8.13 9.80 -8.74
C LYS A 86 -7.63 8.94 -9.90
N CYS A 87 -8.25 9.05 -11.08
CA CYS A 87 -7.96 8.19 -12.24
C CYS A 87 -6.48 8.21 -12.65
N GLY A 88 -5.88 9.38 -12.70
CA GLY A 88 -4.53 9.52 -13.27
C GLY A 88 -4.49 9.13 -14.76
N SER A 89 -3.34 9.32 -15.38
CA SER A 89 -3.14 9.01 -16.82
C SER A 89 -3.08 7.51 -17.12
N ASP A 90 -2.80 6.68 -16.11
CA ASP A 90 -2.50 5.24 -16.28
C ASP A 90 -3.68 4.32 -16.00
N TRP A 91 -4.75 4.86 -15.40
CA TRP A 91 -5.91 4.08 -15.06
C TRP A 91 -6.67 3.58 -16.31
N ARG A 92 -7.00 2.29 -16.34
CA ARG A 92 -7.75 1.62 -17.43
C ARG A 92 -9.00 0.89 -16.91
N GLY A 93 -9.24 0.96 -15.61
CA GLY A 93 -10.41 0.37 -14.99
C GLY A 93 -11.67 1.23 -15.14
N LYS A 94 -12.72 0.85 -14.44
CA LYS A 94 -13.94 1.64 -14.34
C LYS A 94 -13.69 2.95 -13.60
N THR A 95 -14.46 3.96 -13.91
CA THR A 95 -14.38 5.29 -13.32
C THR A 95 -15.73 5.76 -12.81
N VAL A 96 -15.69 6.72 -11.90
CA VAL A 96 -16.85 7.47 -11.42
C VAL A 96 -16.48 8.95 -11.36
N SER A 97 -17.41 9.82 -11.74
CA SER A 97 -17.27 11.27 -11.53
C SER A 97 -17.76 11.64 -10.14
N HIS A 98 -17.01 12.46 -9.44
CA HIS A 98 -17.35 12.98 -8.11
C HIS A 98 -16.75 14.37 -7.93
N ASP A 99 -17.48 15.24 -7.25
CA ASP A 99 -17.00 16.58 -6.89
C ASP A 99 -16.15 16.48 -5.61
N ASP A 100 -14.89 16.93 -5.69
CA ASP A 100 -13.94 16.97 -4.58
C ASP A 100 -13.26 18.36 -4.57
N ASP A 101 -11.99 18.47 -4.95
CA ASP A 101 -11.31 19.77 -5.09
C ASP A 101 -11.86 20.58 -6.27
N ALA A 102 -12.36 19.90 -7.31
CA ALA A 102 -13.01 20.48 -8.48
C ALA A 102 -14.29 19.70 -8.84
N ARG A 103 -15.15 20.31 -9.65
CA ARG A 103 -16.37 19.64 -10.14
C ARG A 103 -16.03 18.56 -11.16
N GLY A 104 -16.69 17.40 -11.03
CA GLY A 104 -16.63 16.35 -12.05
C GLY A 104 -15.30 15.63 -12.12
N GLU A 105 -14.49 15.60 -11.06
CA GLU A 105 -13.21 14.89 -11.06
C GLU A 105 -13.38 13.39 -11.26
N CYS A 106 -12.41 12.79 -11.93
CA CYS A 106 -12.41 11.37 -12.23
C CYS A 106 -11.77 10.56 -11.10
N PHE A 107 -12.52 9.63 -10.52
CA PHE A 107 -12.04 8.68 -9.51
C PHE A 107 -12.10 7.25 -10.02
N ARG A 108 -11.15 6.43 -9.55
CA ARG A 108 -11.11 4.99 -9.85
C ARG A 108 -12.31 4.30 -9.23
N ALA A 109 -12.92 3.33 -9.94
CA ALA A 109 -14.01 2.53 -9.44
C ALA A 109 -13.64 1.04 -9.47
N TYR A 110 -13.93 0.34 -8.37
CA TYR A 110 -13.54 -1.04 -8.14
C TYR A 110 -14.78 -1.94 -8.00
N LYS A 111 -14.63 -3.23 -8.30
CA LYS A 111 -15.69 -4.22 -8.09
C LYS A 111 -15.89 -4.52 -6.61
N HIS A 112 -14.76 -4.53 -5.86
CA HIS A 112 -14.72 -4.87 -4.44
C HIS A 112 -13.78 -3.94 -3.68
N PRO A 113 -14.03 -3.64 -2.39
CA PRO A 113 -13.13 -2.84 -1.55
C PRO A 113 -11.69 -3.36 -1.52
N LYS A 114 -11.47 -4.68 -1.64
CA LYS A 114 -10.12 -5.28 -1.69
C LYS A 114 -9.27 -4.69 -2.81
N GLU A 115 -9.85 -4.45 -3.98
CA GLU A 115 -9.13 -3.84 -5.12
C GLU A 115 -8.68 -2.40 -4.80
N SER A 116 -9.51 -1.64 -4.05
CA SER A 116 -9.15 -0.30 -3.60
C SER A 116 -8.00 -0.31 -2.58
N TYR A 117 -8.00 -1.26 -1.66
CA TYR A 117 -6.93 -1.43 -0.67
C TYR A 117 -5.60 -1.79 -1.35
N GLU A 118 -5.64 -2.73 -2.28
CA GLU A 118 -4.47 -3.15 -3.04
C GLU A 118 -3.93 -2.02 -3.92
N ASP A 119 -4.81 -1.27 -4.60
CA ASP A 119 -4.42 -0.13 -5.44
C ASP A 119 -3.83 1.01 -4.60
N HIS A 120 -4.38 1.29 -3.41
CA HIS A 120 -3.79 2.22 -2.45
C HIS A 120 -2.38 1.80 -2.02
N SER A 121 -2.20 0.52 -1.72
CA SER A 121 -0.87 -0.01 -1.35
C SER A 121 0.12 0.12 -2.50
N LYS A 122 -0.28 -0.19 -3.74
CA LYS A 122 0.51 0.03 -4.96
C LYS A 122 0.83 1.51 -5.20
N PHE A 123 -0.15 2.38 -4.97
CA PHE A 123 0.01 3.83 -5.10
C PHE A 123 1.10 4.37 -4.17
N LEU A 124 1.16 3.91 -2.92
CA LEU A 124 2.20 4.32 -1.98
C LEU A 124 3.55 3.68 -2.31
N ALA A 125 3.58 2.36 -2.55
CA ALA A 125 4.82 1.64 -2.79
C ALA A 125 5.48 1.95 -4.14
N GLY A 126 4.68 2.33 -5.16
CA GLY A 126 5.17 2.59 -6.52
C GLY A 126 5.63 4.02 -6.78
N ARG A 127 5.43 4.97 -5.86
CA ARG A 127 5.78 6.38 -6.10
C ARG A 127 7.00 6.82 -5.30
N SER A 128 8.02 7.34 -5.99
CA SER A 128 9.30 7.76 -5.40
C SER A 128 9.16 8.75 -4.24
N ARG A 129 8.16 9.64 -4.27
CA ARG A 129 7.91 10.60 -3.19
C ARG A 129 7.61 9.95 -1.83
N TYR A 130 7.14 8.69 -1.81
CA TYR A 130 6.86 7.92 -0.59
C TYR A 130 7.99 6.95 -0.22
N ALA A 131 9.04 6.80 -1.04
CA ALA A 131 10.09 5.81 -0.84
C ALA A 131 10.79 5.91 0.54
N SER A 132 10.90 7.12 1.10
CA SER A 132 11.50 7.33 2.42
C SER A 132 10.68 6.69 3.56
N LEU A 133 9.37 6.50 3.39
CA LEU A 133 8.49 5.89 4.39
C LEU A 133 8.85 4.42 4.63
N PHE A 134 9.26 3.72 3.58
CA PHE A 134 9.61 2.30 3.64
C PHE A 134 10.94 2.02 4.36
N LYS A 135 11.66 3.08 4.79
CA LYS A 135 12.82 2.98 5.70
C LYS A 135 12.43 3.02 7.17
N LEU A 136 11.18 3.40 7.49
CA LEU A 136 10.65 3.43 8.85
C LEU A 136 10.30 2.02 9.32
N LYS A 137 10.33 1.83 10.66
CA LYS A 137 9.80 0.60 11.23
C LYS A 137 8.31 0.47 10.95
N ILE A 138 7.84 -0.74 10.71
CA ILE A 138 6.42 -1.01 10.47
C ILE A 138 5.53 -0.57 11.65
N THR A 139 6.08 -0.50 12.87
CA THR A 139 5.39 -0.07 14.08
C THR A 139 5.50 1.44 14.34
N ASP A 140 6.24 2.19 13.52
CA ASP A 140 6.36 3.65 13.62
C ASP A 140 5.24 4.37 12.85
N TYR A 141 4.01 4.13 13.25
CA TYR A 141 2.84 4.78 12.64
C TYR A 141 2.89 6.32 12.72
N LYS A 142 3.54 6.89 13.77
CA LYS A 142 3.69 8.35 13.88
C LYS A 142 4.63 8.90 12.82
N GLY A 143 5.75 8.23 12.60
CA GLY A 143 6.67 8.54 11.52
C GLY A 143 6.00 8.41 10.14
N TRP A 144 5.25 7.35 9.93
CA TRP A 144 4.47 7.14 8.71
C TRP A 144 3.43 8.24 8.46
N ALA A 145 2.61 8.59 9.46
CA ALA A 145 1.59 9.65 9.32
C ALA A 145 2.21 11.00 8.97
N ARG A 146 3.28 11.40 9.68
CA ARG A 146 4.02 12.65 9.39
C ARG A 146 4.69 12.61 8.02
N GLY A 147 5.27 11.48 7.67
CA GLY A 147 5.92 11.27 6.38
C GLY A 147 4.94 11.33 5.20
N LEU A 148 3.75 10.76 5.32
CA LEU A 148 2.67 10.88 4.33
C LEU A 148 2.28 12.35 4.11
N LYS A 149 2.09 13.12 5.19
CA LYS A 149 1.82 14.56 5.09
C LYS A 149 2.96 15.32 4.41
N LYS A 150 4.20 15.07 4.82
CA LYS A 150 5.40 15.68 4.23
C LYS A 150 5.55 15.36 2.74
N ALA A 151 5.20 14.13 2.34
CA ALA A 151 5.23 13.68 0.94
C ALA A 151 4.04 14.19 0.10
N GLY A 152 3.15 15.00 0.69
CA GLY A 152 2.02 15.60 -0.03
C GLY A 152 0.88 14.61 -0.33
N TYR A 153 0.63 13.65 0.56
CA TYR A 153 -0.54 12.77 0.39
C TYR A 153 -1.85 13.55 0.50
N ALA A 154 -1.93 14.50 1.43
CA ALA A 154 -3.08 15.38 1.63
C ALA A 154 -2.64 16.83 1.83
N THR A 155 -3.49 17.77 1.43
CA THR A 155 -3.27 19.22 1.60
C THR A 155 -3.50 19.69 3.03
N ASN A 156 -4.45 19.06 3.77
CA ASN A 156 -4.82 19.41 5.13
C ASN A 156 -3.60 19.45 6.07
N PRO A 157 -3.28 20.57 6.73
CA PRO A 157 -2.13 20.68 7.65
C PRO A 157 -2.23 19.73 8.85
N ARG A 158 -3.44 19.38 9.29
CA ARG A 158 -3.69 18.48 10.43
C ARG A 158 -3.80 17.00 10.04
N TYR A 159 -3.50 16.64 8.79
CA TYR A 159 -3.67 15.25 8.30
C TYR A 159 -2.93 14.21 9.14
N ALA A 160 -1.66 14.48 9.47
CA ALA A 160 -0.88 13.57 10.30
C ALA A 160 -1.49 13.37 11.70
N ASP A 161 -1.93 14.47 12.33
CA ASP A 161 -2.53 14.42 13.67
C ASP A 161 -3.89 13.71 13.65
N GLN A 162 -4.67 13.87 12.57
CA GLN A 162 -5.92 13.14 12.39
C GLN A 162 -5.67 11.62 12.29
N LEU A 163 -4.69 11.19 11.49
CA LEU A 163 -4.33 9.77 11.39
C LEU A 163 -3.85 9.23 12.74
N ILE A 164 -2.94 9.94 13.42
CA ILE A 164 -2.42 9.55 14.73
C ILE A 164 -3.56 9.44 15.74
N GLY A 165 -4.45 10.44 15.80
CA GLY A 165 -5.60 10.43 16.70
C GLY A 165 -6.54 9.25 16.46
N ILE A 166 -6.84 8.91 15.22
CA ILE A 166 -7.63 7.72 14.86
C ILE A 166 -6.91 6.44 15.31
N ILE A 167 -5.62 6.31 15.01
CA ILE A 167 -4.83 5.13 15.36
C ILE A 167 -4.80 4.93 16.89
N GLU A 168 -4.60 6.00 17.66
CA GLU A 168 -4.53 5.94 19.13
C GLU A 168 -5.91 5.69 19.75
N LEU A 169 -6.97 6.38 19.31
CA LEU A 169 -8.33 6.23 19.81
C LEU A 169 -8.87 4.80 19.63
N TYR A 170 -8.62 4.20 18.48
CA TYR A 170 -9.09 2.85 18.14
C TYR A 170 -8.01 1.78 18.35
N GLU A 171 -6.85 2.14 18.91
CA GLU A 171 -5.72 1.24 19.18
C GLU A 171 -5.28 0.43 17.94
N LEU A 172 -5.31 1.06 16.75
CA LEU A 172 -5.04 0.35 15.50
C LEU A 172 -3.60 -0.15 15.40
N HIS A 173 -2.64 0.48 16.09
CA HIS A 173 -1.23 0.07 16.16
C HIS A 173 -1.04 -1.38 16.62
N LYS A 174 -1.98 -1.93 17.38
CA LYS A 174 -1.94 -3.35 17.79
C LYS A 174 -2.01 -4.33 16.60
N TYR A 175 -2.55 -3.91 15.46
CA TYR A 175 -2.57 -4.74 14.26
C TYR A 175 -1.20 -4.80 13.59
N ASP A 176 -0.38 -3.74 13.74
CA ASP A 176 0.99 -3.72 13.25
C ASP A 176 1.85 -4.69 14.06
N GLU A 177 1.84 -4.58 15.38
CA GLU A 177 2.70 -5.38 16.26
C GLU A 177 2.32 -6.86 16.28
N LYS A 178 1.09 -7.18 16.69
CA LYS A 178 0.65 -8.57 16.92
C LYS A 178 0.73 -9.43 15.66
N ASN A 179 0.26 -8.92 14.55
CA ASN A 179 0.18 -9.68 13.31
C ASN A 179 1.50 -9.70 12.56
N TYR A 180 2.23 -8.59 12.54
CA TYR A 180 3.55 -8.51 11.93
C TYR A 180 4.58 -9.37 12.65
N LEU A 181 4.65 -9.30 13.99
CA LEU A 181 5.54 -10.15 14.78
C LEU A 181 5.26 -11.65 14.61
N LYS A 182 3.97 -12.04 14.54
CA LYS A 182 3.59 -13.42 14.26
C LYS A 182 4.01 -13.85 12.85
N TRP A 183 3.89 -12.96 11.87
CA TRP A 183 4.29 -13.22 10.49
C TRP A 183 5.82 -13.28 10.35
N ILE A 184 6.57 -12.34 10.96
CA ILE A 184 8.04 -12.31 10.96
C ILE A 184 8.62 -13.58 11.60
N LYS A 185 8.04 -14.09 12.69
CA LYS A 185 8.47 -15.39 13.27
C LYS A 185 8.39 -16.54 12.28
N LYS A 186 7.42 -16.51 11.36
CA LYS A 186 7.28 -17.53 10.30
C LYS A 186 8.11 -17.22 9.06
N ASN A 187 8.49 -15.97 8.86
CA ASN A 187 9.24 -15.46 7.72
C ASN A 187 10.35 -14.53 8.26
N PRO A 188 11.41 -15.08 8.86
CA PRO A 188 12.42 -14.29 9.59
C PRO A 188 13.21 -13.32 8.68
N ASN A 189 13.22 -13.55 7.40
CA ASN A 189 13.86 -12.71 6.39
C ASN A 189 12.91 -12.52 5.19
N PRO A 190 11.84 -11.70 5.31
CA PRO A 190 10.90 -11.52 4.22
C PRO A 190 11.54 -10.83 3.02
N HIS A 191 11.01 -11.10 1.83
CA HIS A 191 11.43 -10.40 0.64
C HIS A 191 11.01 -8.93 0.67
N GLN A 192 11.93 -8.05 0.27
CA GLN A 192 11.54 -6.72 -0.18
C GLN A 192 10.72 -6.86 -1.46
N THR A 193 9.57 -6.22 -1.51
CA THR A 193 8.72 -6.18 -2.70
C THR A 193 8.94 -4.90 -3.48
N TYR A 194 8.79 -4.98 -4.80
CA TYR A 194 8.96 -3.88 -5.75
C TYR A 194 7.77 -3.82 -6.69
N ILE A 195 7.60 -2.70 -7.37
CA ILE A 195 6.53 -2.51 -8.37
C ILE A 195 7.14 -2.11 -9.70
N ALA A 196 6.71 -2.78 -10.77
CA ALA A 196 6.95 -2.39 -12.15
C ALA A 196 5.70 -2.68 -12.98
N ASN A 197 5.30 -1.73 -13.83
CA ASN A 197 4.10 -1.83 -14.67
C ASN A 197 2.84 -2.16 -13.84
N ASP A 198 2.70 -1.52 -12.66
CA ASP A 198 1.65 -1.75 -11.65
C ASP A 198 1.57 -3.19 -11.10
N LEU A 199 2.65 -3.96 -11.22
CA LEU A 199 2.72 -5.34 -10.77
C LEU A 199 3.75 -5.49 -9.66
N LEU A 200 3.37 -6.23 -8.61
CA LEU A 200 4.25 -6.58 -7.51
C LEU A 200 5.23 -7.68 -7.93
N TYR A 201 6.51 -7.48 -7.63
CA TYR A 201 7.56 -8.49 -7.86
C TYR A 201 8.57 -8.53 -6.73
N ILE A 202 9.34 -9.61 -6.67
CA ILE A 202 10.49 -9.80 -5.80
C ILE A 202 11.72 -10.15 -6.63
N VAL A 203 12.89 -10.02 -6.00
CA VAL A 203 14.16 -10.52 -6.56
C VAL A 203 14.57 -11.76 -5.77
N VAL A 204 14.86 -12.86 -6.46
CA VAL A 204 15.29 -14.13 -5.88
C VAL A 204 16.64 -13.95 -5.19
N ARG A 205 16.78 -14.48 -3.98
CA ARG A 205 17.98 -14.40 -3.14
C ARG A 205 18.58 -15.78 -2.94
N ALA A 206 19.82 -15.85 -2.47
CA ALA A 206 20.46 -17.10 -2.06
C ALA A 206 19.60 -17.82 -1.01
N GLY A 207 19.39 -19.13 -1.21
CA GLY A 207 18.56 -19.96 -0.34
C GLY A 207 17.06 -19.97 -0.67
N ASP A 208 16.61 -19.18 -1.63
CA ASP A 208 15.23 -19.21 -2.08
C ASP A 208 14.89 -20.50 -2.85
N SER A 209 13.64 -20.87 -2.76
CA SER A 209 13.06 -21.98 -3.49
C SER A 209 11.61 -21.67 -3.88
N TRP A 210 11.10 -22.37 -4.90
CA TRP A 210 9.68 -22.28 -5.24
C TRP A 210 8.75 -22.51 -4.05
N LYS A 211 9.16 -23.40 -3.12
CA LYS A 211 8.39 -23.74 -1.92
C LYS A 211 8.42 -22.61 -0.90
N SER A 212 9.60 -22.00 -0.63
CA SER A 212 9.71 -20.91 0.35
C SER A 212 8.94 -19.68 -0.10
N ILE A 213 9.12 -19.25 -1.37
CA ILE A 213 8.43 -18.09 -1.95
C ILE A 213 6.91 -18.33 -2.02
N SER A 214 6.48 -19.53 -2.45
CA SER A 214 5.06 -19.91 -2.48
C SER A 214 4.41 -19.79 -1.10
N LYS A 215 5.11 -20.21 -0.03
CA LYS A 215 4.63 -20.13 1.35
C LYS A 215 4.60 -18.70 1.88
N GLU A 216 5.61 -17.91 1.55
CA GLU A 216 5.71 -16.52 2.01
C GLU A 216 4.56 -15.65 1.48
N PHE A 217 4.25 -15.78 0.19
CA PHE A 217 3.24 -14.94 -0.49
C PHE A 217 1.88 -15.61 -0.64
N ASP A 218 1.69 -16.82 -0.13
CA ASP A 218 0.46 -17.62 -0.29
C ASP A 218 0.00 -17.76 -1.75
N ILE A 219 0.99 -17.96 -2.65
CA ILE A 219 0.76 -18.14 -4.08
C ILE A 219 1.28 -19.51 -4.49
N SER A 220 0.44 -20.37 -5.08
CA SER A 220 0.89 -21.70 -5.47
C SER A 220 2.06 -21.63 -6.46
N GLN A 221 3.02 -22.57 -6.35
CA GLN A 221 4.19 -22.63 -7.24
C GLN A 221 3.79 -22.68 -8.73
N LYS A 222 2.66 -23.35 -9.06
CA LYS A 222 2.12 -23.39 -10.42
C LYS A 222 1.72 -21.99 -10.90
N LYS A 223 1.07 -21.19 -10.04
CA LYS A 223 0.70 -19.79 -10.38
C LYS A 223 1.92 -18.91 -10.52
N LEU A 224 2.90 -19.02 -9.59
CA LEU A 224 4.15 -18.26 -9.67
C LEU A 224 4.86 -18.51 -11.00
N ARG A 225 5.06 -19.78 -11.39
CA ARG A 225 5.65 -20.12 -12.69
C ARG A 225 4.85 -19.53 -13.87
N LYS A 226 3.54 -19.67 -13.85
CA LYS A 226 2.65 -19.14 -14.89
C LYS A 226 2.70 -17.61 -15.01
N TYR A 227 2.84 -16.91 -13.89
CA TYR A 227 2.93 -15.44 -13.89
C TYR A 227 4.25 -14.97 -14.51
N ASN A 228 5.30 -15.80 -14.43
CA ASN A 228 6.64 -15.48 -14.87
C ASN A 228 7.05 -16.15 -16.20
N ASP A 229 6.11 -16.78 -16.91
CA ASP A 229 6.36 -17.50 -18.16
C ASP A 229 7.46 -18.59 -18.01
N LEU A 230 7.51 -19.28 -16.85
CA LEU A 230 8.52 -20.28 -16.50
C LEU A 230 7.94 -21.70 -16.53
N TYR A 231 8.73 -22.65 -17.00
CA TYR A 231 8.35 -24.08 -17.05
C TYR A 231 8.52 -24.79 -15.69
N LYS A 232 7.95 -25.99 -15.55
CA LYS A 232 7.90 -26.73 -14.27
C LYS A 232 9.28 -27.05 -13.68
N GLY A 233 10.28 -27.30 -14.53
CA GLY A 233 11.64 -27.67 -14.13
C GLY A 233 12.61 -26.50 -13.93
N TYR A 234 12.15 -25.24 -14.10
CA TYR A 234 13.02 -24.08 -13.97
C TYR A 234 13.62 -23.98 -12.56
N ALA A 235 14.96 -23.96 -12.48
CA ALA A 235 15.70 -23.72 -11.24
C ALA A 235 15.88 -22.21 -11.04
N LEU A 236 15.39 -21.68 -9.91
CA LEU A 236 15.54 -20.28 -9.57
C LEU A 236 17.01 -19.87 -9.49
N GLN A 237 17.35 -18.74 -10.09
CA GLN A 237 18.67 -18.13 -10.02
C GLN A 237 18.62 -16.89 -9.12
N VAL A 238 19.69 -16.67 -8.35
CA VAL A 238 19.84 -15.42 -7.58
C VAL A 238 19.82 -14.24 -8.54
N GLY A 239 18.96 -13.25 -8.26
CA GLY A 239 18.75 -12.11 -9.13
C GLY A 239 17.54 -12.23 -10.07
N ASP A 240 16.92 -13.41 -10.18
CA ASP A 240 15.68 -13.56 -10.96
C ASP A 240 14.60 -12.60 -10.44
N ILE A 241 13.94 -11.89 -11.35
CA ILE A 241 12.73 -11.13 -11.05
C ILE A 241 11.55 -12.10 -11.07
N LEU A 242 10.80 -12.18 -9.99
CA LEU A 242 9.57 -12.98 -9.91
C LEU A 242 8.37 -12.12 -9.62
N TYR A 243 7.48 -11.98 -10.59
CA TYR A 243 6.18 -11.34 -10.40
C TYR A 243 5.27 -12.20 -9.55
N LEU A 244 4.65 -11.57 -8.57
CA LEU A 244 3.64 -12.18 -7.68
C LEU A 244 2.23 -12.08 -8.27
N GLU A 245 2.12 -11.44 -9.42
CA GLU A 245 0.89 -11.20 -10.17
C GLU A 245 1.10 -11.55 -11.65
N LYS A 246 -0.01 -11.71 -12.37
CA LYS A 246 0.03 -12.02 -13.79
C LYS A 246 0.52 -10.82 -14.59
N LYS A 247 1.63 -10.94 -15.29
CA LYS A 247 2.19 -9.89 -16.13
C LYS A 247 1.18 -9.31 -17.13
N ASN A 248 1.35 -8.04 -17.46
CA ASN A 248 0.50 -7.29 -18.36
C ASN A 248 0.73 -7.70 -19.83
N LYS A 249 -0.14 -7.26 -20.73
CA LYS A 249 0.03 -7.49 -22.18
C LYS A 249 0.99 -6.50 -22.83
N LYS A 250 1.23 -5.34 -22.19
CA LYS A 250 2.04 -4.21 -22.67
C LYS A 250 2.75 -3.58 -21.47
N ALA A 251 3.85 -2.87 -21.71
CA ALA A 251 4.49 -2.03 -20.70
C ALA A 251 3.58 -0.87 -20.24
N ASP A 252 3.97 -0.16 -19.20
CA ASP A 252 3.38 1.12 -18.82
C ASP A 252 3.55 2.16 -19.94
N LYS A 253 2.98 3.36 -19.78
CA LYS A 253 2.98 4.38 -20.83
C LYS A 253 4.34 5.06 -21.02
N GLU A 254 5.18 5.01 -20.03
CA GLU A 254 6.50 5.65 -20.06
C GLU A 254 7.49 4.81 -20.88
N HIS A 255 7.20 3.52 -21.06
CA HIS A 255 8.06 2.57 -21.75
C HIS A 255 7.42 2.11 -23.06
N ILE A 256 7.71 2.83 -24.15
CA ILE A 256 7.13 2.53 -25.48
C ILE A 256 8.01 1.53 -26.25
N VAL A 257 9.32 1.71 -26.17
CA VAL A 257 10.33 0.89 -26.87
C VAL A 257 11.50 0.59 -25.95
N HIS A 258 12.27 -0.44 -26.30
CA HIS A 258 13.56 -0.79 -25.67
C HIS A 258 14.57 -1.15 -26.75
N VAL A 259 15.77 -0.60 -26.66
CA VAL A 259 16.90 -1.01 -27.51
C VAL A 259 17.61 -2.17 -26.82
N LEU A 260 17.63 -3.33 -27.46
CA LEU A 260 18.22 -4.56 -26.91
C LEU A 260 19.73 -4.39 -26.73
N ARG A 261 20.22 -4.71 -25.54
CA ARG A 261 21.64 -4.61 -25.15
C ARG A 261 22.28 -5.98 -25.06
N ALA A 262 23.62 -6.02 -25.10
CA ALA A 262 24.35 -7.26 -24.88
C ALA A 262 23.95 -7.93 -23.54
N GLY A 263 23.69 -9.24 -23.58
CA GLY A 263 23.26 -10.02 -22.43
C GLY A 263 21.76 -9.95 -22.09
N GLU A 264 20.99 -9.09 -22.77
CA GLU A 264 19.54 -9.09 -22.64
C GLU A 264 18.89 -10.10 -23.60
N SER A 265 17.74 -10.65 -23.21
CA SER A 265 16.93 -11.57 -23.99
C SER A 265 15.48 -11.12 -23.99
N MET A 266 14.65 -11.64 -24.91
CA MET A 266 13.19 -11.40 -24.89
C MET A 266 12.59 -11.72 -23.52
N TYR A 267 13.07 -12.78 -22.85
CA TYR A 267 12.64 -13.14 -21.51
C TYR A 267 13.03 -12.06 -20.48
N SER A 268 14.31 -11.64 -20.43
CA SER A 268 14.78 -10.63 -19.49
C SER A 268 14.06 -9.29 -19.69
N ILE A 269 13.79 -8.88 -20.92
CA ILE A 269 12.99 -7.69 -21.23
C ILE A 269 11.54 -7.87 -20.79
N SER A 270 10.95 -9.03 -21.00
CA SER A 270 9.61 -9.39 -20.51
C SER A 270 9.51 -9.26 -18.99
N GLN A 271 10.55 -9.70 -18.25
CA GLN A 271 10.63 -9.55 -16.80
C GLN A 271 10.85 -8.08 -16.37
N LYS A 272 11.77 -7.38 -17.03
CA LYS A 272 12.08 -5.98 -16.72
C LYS A 272 10.87 -5.05 -16.80
N TYR A 273 10.01 -5.24 -17.79
CA TYR A 273 8.85 -4.38 -18.03
C TYR A 273 7.50 -5.01 -17.66
N GLY A 274 7.49 -6.14 -16.97
CA GLY A 274 6.25 -6.80 -16.53
C GLY A 274 5.29 -7.17 -17.65
N ILE A 275 5.83 -7.57 -18.82
CA ILE A 275 5.08 -7.93 -20.02
C ILE A 275 5.07 -9.45 -20.17
N ARG A 276 3.94 -10.07 -20.53
CA ARG A 276 3.92 -11.50 -20.88
C ARG A 276 4.80 -11.77 -22.07
N LEU A 277 5.69 -12.76 -21.97
CA LEU A 277 6.68 -13.08 -23.01
C LEU A 277 6.03 -13.26 -24.38
N LYS A 278 4.96 -14.03 -24.48
CA LYS A 278 4.21 -14.22 -25.74
C LYS A 278 3.64 -12.93 -26.34
N ASN A 279 3.30 -11.94 -25.50
CA ASN A 279 2.80 -10.67 -25.99
C ASN A 279 3.94 -9.78 -26.49
N LEU A 280 5.12 -9.88 -25.87
CA LEU A 280 6.32 -9.18 -26.34
C LEU A 280 6.74 -9.69 -27.72
N TYR A 281 6.80 -11.00 -27.94
CA TYR A 281 7.03 -11.60 -29.25
C TYR A 281 6.00 -11.10 -30.29
N LYS A 282 4.71 -11.25 -29.98
CA LYS A 282 3.62 -10.83 -30.89
C LYS A 282 3.71 -9.34 -31.29
N MET A 283 4.05 -8.44 -30.32
CA MET A 283 4.15 -7.01 -30.63
C MET A 283 5.29 -6.69 -31.59
N ASN A 284 6.33 -7.53 -31.59
CA ASN A 284 7.51 -7.38 -32.45
C ASN A 284 7.46 -8.24 -33.71
N LYS A 285 6.31 -8.92 -33.98
CA LYS A 285 6.14 -9.81 -35.15
C LYS A 285 7.20 -10.92 -35.20
N MET A 286 7.53 -11.48 -34.02
CA MET A 286 8.49 -12.55 -33.83
C MET A 286 7.78 -13.78 -33.22
N ASP A 287 8.30 -14.95 -33.47
CA ASP A 287 7.90 -16.19 -32.84
C ASP A 287 8.97 -16.66 -31.83
N ALA A 288 8.56 -17.53 -30.89
CA ALA A 288 9.48 -18.00 -29.85
C ALA A 288 10.60 -18.92 -30.40
N ASP A 289 10.36 -19.50 -31.57
CA ASP A 289 11.28 -20.39 -32.27
C ASP A 289 12.20 -19.64 -33.22
N ASP A 290 12.00 -18.32 -33.40
CA ASP A 290 12.90 -17.48 -34.20
C ASP A 290 14.27 -17.36 -33.52
N SER A 291 15.31 -17.05 -34.33
CA SER A 291 16.62 -16.67 -33.79
C SER A 291 16.48 -15.48 -32.83
N ALA A 292 17.31 -15.47 -31.78
CA ALA A 292 17.33 -14.35 -30.85
C ALA A 292 17.57 -13.02 -31.58
N PRO A 293 16.84 -11.96 -31.27
CA PRO A 293 17.06 -10.67 -31.92
C PRO A 293 18.45 -10.12 -31.58
N GLU A 294 19.06 -9.47 -32.54
CA GLU A 294 20.42 -8.92 -32.42
C GLU A 294 20.48 -7.72 -31.48
N VAL A 295 21.67 -7.51 -30.86
CA VAL A 295 21.95 -6.30 -30.08
C VAL A 295 21.71 -5.05 -30.95
N GLY A 296 21.03 -4.06 -30.38
CA GLY A 296 20.62 -2.85 -31.10
C GLY A 296 19.21 -2.93 -31.69
N THR A 297 18.58 -4.11 -31.69
CA THR A 297 17.18 -4.25 -32.13
C THR A 297 16.25 -3.39 -31.24
N ILE A 298 15.40 -2.60 -31.89
CA ILE A 298 14.39 -1.77 -31.23
C ILE A 298 13.12 -2.62 -30.99
N LEU A 299 12.88 -3.01 -29.76
CA LEU A 299 11.70 -3.78 -29.36
C LEU A 299 10.56 -2.85 -28.98
N ARG A 300 9.38 -3.08 -29.55
CA ARG A 300 8.13 -2.43 -29.11
C ARG A 300 7.66 -3.08 -27.83
N LEU A 301 7.28 -2.25 -26.85
CA LEU A 301 6.79 -2.67 -25.54
C LEU A 301 5.29 -2.38 -25.35
N ARG A 302 4.70 -1.56 -26.26
CA ARG A 302 3.27 -1.19 -26.25
C ARG A 302 2.67 -1.23 -27.66
#